data_f5a72a122658164afbc011f1dcad4d28
#
_entry.id   f5a72a122658164afbc011f1dcad4d28
#
_cell.length_a   1.000
_cell.length_b   1.000
_cell.length_c   1.000
_cell.angle_alpha   90.00
_cell.angle_beta   90.00
_cell.angle_gamma   90.00
#
_symmetry.space_group_name_H-M   'P 1'
#
loop_
_entity.id
_entity.type
_entity.pdbx_description
1 polymer ?
#
loop_
_entity_poly.entity_id
_entity_poly.type
_entity_poly.pdbx_seq_one_letter_code
_entity_poly.pdbx_strand_id
1 'polypeptide(L)'
;MPRKVTKKKTSAKKKTSAKKKTAAKKKTAKKTAKKTAAKKPHRIFGMSFGSVYPHYVAKAEKKGRTKQEVDEVITWLTGYSGKKLQRVIDDGTDFETFFANAPRLNPNIGLITGVVCGVRVEEVEDPLMQKIRYLDKLVDELARGKKMESILRG
;
A
#
# COMPACT_ATOMS: atom_id res chain seq x y z
N MET A 1 -36.68 -2.82 52.09
CA MET A 1 -37.10 -2.78 50.72
C MET A 1 -36.29 -1.88 49.84
N PRO A 2 -36.32 -0.61 50.04
CA PRO A 2 -35.56 0.26 49.11
C PRO A 2 -34.05 0.07 49.11
N ARG A 3 -33.51 -0.47 50.13
CA ARG A 3 -32.09 -0.64 50.22
C ARG A 3 -31.47 -1.54 49.15
N LYS A 4 -32.26 -2.34 48.57
CA LYS A 4 -31.78 -3.27 47.53
C LYS A 4 -31.21 -2.54 46.32
N VAL A 5 -31.68 -1.40 46.13
CA VAL A 5 -31.28 -0.57 45.00
C VAL A 5 -29.78 -0.25 45.01
N THR A 6 -29.22 -0.09 46.15
CA THR A 6 -27.81 0.26 46.29
C THR A 6 -26.86 -0.76 45.69
N LYS A 7 -27.23 -1.99 45.67
CA LYS A 7 -26.37 -3.03 45.13
C LYS A 7 -26.07 -2.85 43.67
N LYS A 8 -26.97 -2.31 42.95
CA LYS A 8 -26.81 -2.10 41.52
C LYS A 8 -25.69 -1.15 41.18
N LYS A 9 -25.50 -0.18 42.00
CA LYS A 9 -24.48 0.85 41.78
C LYS A 9 -23.08 0.27 41.77
N THR A 10 -22.82 -0.64 42.62
CA THR A 10 -21.49 -1.22 42.76
C THR A 10 -21.08 -2.01 41.53
N SER A 11 -22.01 -2.68 40.92
CA SER A 11 -21.67 -3.42 39.72
C SER A 11 -21.23 -2.51 38.57
N ALA A 12 -21.82 -1.35 38.46
CA ALA A 12 -21.46 -0.41 37.41
C ALA A 12 -20.00 0.05 37.52
N LYS A 13 -19.54 0.25 38.73
CA LYS A 13 -18.16 0.70 38.97
C LYS A 13 -17.12 -0.30 38.46
N LYS A 14 -17.38 -1.55 38.67
CA LYS A 14 -16.46 -2.62 38.25
C LYS A 14 -16.25 -2.62 36.75
N LYS A 15 -17.27 -2.37 36.00
CA LYS A 15 -17.19 -2.37 34.55
C LYS A 15 -16.26 -1.30 34.01
N THR A 16 -16.31 -0.12 34.55
CA THR A 16 -15.48 0.98 34.12
C THR A 16 -14.00 0.71 34.31
N SER A 17 -13.66 0.08 35.41
CA SER A 17 -12.26 -0.27 35.66
C SER A 17 -11.68 -1.19 34.61
N ALA A 18 -12.44 -2.15 34.18
CA ALA A 18 -12.01 -3.09 33.16
C ALA A 18 -11.70 -2.39 31.84
N LYS A 19 -12.48 -1.43 31.46
CA LYS A 19 -12.27 -0.69 30.22
C LYS A 19 -10.95 0.06 30.21
N LYS A 20 -10.59 0.68 31.30
CA LYS A 20 -9.35 1.41 31.39
C LYS A 20 -8.13 0.54 31.18
N LYS A 21 -8.15 -0.65 31.71
CA LYS A 21 -7.02 -1.56 31.59
C LYS A 21 -6.76 -1.95 30.15
N THR A 22 -7.79 -2.22 29.39
CA THR A 22 -7.64 -2.58 27.99
C THR A 22 -7.02 -1.47 27.17
N ALA A 23 -7.41 -0.25 27.43
CA ALA A 23 -6.85 0.90 26.73
C ALA A 23 -5.35 1.05 26.97
N ALA A 24 -4.92 0.81 28.18
CA ALA A 24 -3.51 0.91 28.52
C ALA A 24 -2.66 -0.11 27.77
N LYS A 25 -3.16 -1.32 27.62
CA LYS A 25 -2.45 -2.35 26.89
C LYS A 25 -2.22 -1.99 25.44
N LYS A 26 -3.19 -1.38 24.79
CA LYS A 26 -3.06 -0.95 23.41
C LYS A 26 -1.95 0.07 23.21
N LYS A 27 -1.85 0.99 24.10
CA LYS A 27 -0.81 2.04 24.03
C LYS A 27 0.59 1.45 24.11
N THR A 28 0.79 0.51 24.99
CA THR A 28 2.10 -0.12 25.15
C THR A 28 2.54 -0.86 23.90
N ALA A 29 1.62 -1.53 23.24
CA ALA A 29 1.92 -2.24 22.02
C ALA A 29 2.44 -1.29 20.94
N LYS A 30 1.84 -0.13 20.80
CA LYS A 30 2.28 0.87 19.82
C LYS A 30 3.70 1.36 20.07
N LYS A 31 4.04 1.58 21.30
CA LYS A 31 5.39 2.06 21.65
C LYS A 31 6.46 1.04 21.28
N THR A 32 6.21 -0.20 21.54
CA THR A 32 7.17 -1.25 21.20
C THR A 32 7.42 -1.33 19.71
N ALA A 33 6.40 -1.20 18.93
CA ALA A 33 6.53 -1.23 17.48
C ALA A 33 7.48 -0.13 16.97
N LYS A 34 7.45 1.03 17.56
CA LYS A 34 8.31 2.13 17.14
C LYS A 34 9.79 1.86 17.37
N LYS A 35 10.12 1.23 18.47
CA LYS A 35 11.52 1.00 18.83
C LYS A 35 12.24 0.04 17.89
N THR A 36 11.55 -0.95 17.42
CA THR A 36 12.14 -1.96 16.56
C THR A 36 12.48 -1.45 15.18
N ALA A 37 11.92 -0.33 14.81
CA ALA A 37 12.13 0.19 13.48
C ALA A 37 13.29 1.17 13.44
N ALA A 38 14.50 0.65 13.48
CA ALA A 38 15.69 1.46 13.26
C ALA A 38 15.67 2.07 11.86
N LYS A 39 15.26 1.30 10.87
CA LYS A 39 14.88 1.78 9.55
C LYS A 39 13.37 1.64 9.46
N LYS A 40 12.66 2.71 9.70
CA LYS A 40 11.20 2.68 9.63
C LYS A 40 10.76 2.22 8.25
N PRO A 41 10.08 1.08 8.14
CA PRO A 41 9.50 0.71 6.86
C PRO A 41 8.49 1.81 6.48
N HIS A 42 8.55 2.22 5.25
CA HIS A 42 7.66 3.28 4.78
C HIS A 42 6.21 2.78 4.89
N ARG A 43 5.30 3.67 5.31
CA ARG A 43 3.89 3.31 5.49
C ARG A 43 3.30 2.56 4.30
N ILE A 44 3.73 2.90 3.11
CA ILE A 44 3.19 2.33 1.88
C ILE A 44 3.45 0.82 1.77
N PHE A 45 4.50 0.31 2.42
CA PHE A 45 4.83 -1.11 2.35
C PHE A 45 3.73 -1.99 2.90
N GLY A 46 3.11 -1.56 4.00
CA GLY A 46 2.00 -2.28 4.62
C GLY A 46 0.63 -1.90 4.07
N MET A 47 0.56 -1.00 3.11
CA MET A 47 -0.71 -0.65 2.49
C MET A 47 -1.10 -1.71 1.47
N SER A 48 -2.38 -2.05 1.45
CA SER A 48 -2.92 -2.95 0.44
C SER A 48 -2.74 -2.36 -0.96
N PHE A 49 -2.18 -3.15 -1.87
CA PHE A 49 -2.11 -2.78 -3.27
C PHE A 49 -3.50 -2.47 -3.83
N GLY A 50 -4.50 -3.26 -3.42
CA GLY A 50 -5.87 -3.05 -3.84
C GLY A 50 -6.48 -1.73 -3.39
N SER A 51 -5.99 -1.14 -2.31
CA SER A 51 -6.46 0.17 -1.86
C SER A 51 -5.86 1.32 -2.67
N VAL A 52 -4.68 1.13 -3.22
CA VAL A 52 -3.99 2.14 -4.03
C VAL A 52 -4.31 2.00 -5.53
N TYR A 53 -4.56 0.79 -5.98
CA TYR A 53 -4.87 0.49 -7.38
C TYR A 53 -5.96 1.40 -7.99
N PRO A 54 -7.10 1.65 -7.32
CA PRO A 54 -8.12 2.55 -7.86
C PRO A 54 -7.60 3.97 -8.12
N HIS A 55 -6.63 4.41 -7.34
CA HIS A 55 -6.03 5.74 -7.53
C HIS A 55 -5.20 5.79 -8.82
N TYR A 56 -4.51 4.72 -9.15
CA TYR A 56 -3.78 4.61 -10.40
C TYR A 56 -4.74 4.64 -11.59
N VAL A 57 -5.81 3.86 -11.50
CA VAL A 57 -6.84 3.83 -12.55
C VAL A 57 -7.48 5.21 -12.70
N ALA A 58 -7.91 5.83 -11.60
CA ALA A 58 -8.52 7.14 -11.63
C ALA A 58 -7.59 8.20 -12.22
N LYS A 59 -6.30 8.13 -11.90
CA LYS A 59 -5.31 9.06 -12.44
C LYS A 59 -5.19 8.93 -13.95
N ALA A 60 -5.19 7.70 -14.45
CA ALA A 60 -5.12 7.43 -15.87
C ALA A 60 -6.40 7.85 -16.59
N GLU A 61 -7.54 7.50 -16.04
CA GLU A 61 -8.85 7.81 -16.63
C GLU A 61 -9.11 9.31 -16.75
N LYS A 62 -8.67 10.10 -15.77
CA LYS A 62 -8.75 11.56 -15.82
C LYS A 62 -8.04 12.16 -17.03
N LYS A 63 -7.11 11.41 -17.58
CA LYS A 63 -6.31 11.84 -18.73
C LYS A 63 -6.71 11.12 -20.02
N GLY A 64 -7.85 10.44 -20.01
CA GLY A 64 -8.36 9.74 -21.18
C GLY A 64 -7.70 8.39 -21.44
N ARG A 65 -7.04 7.83 -20.42
CA ARG A 65 -6.46 6.50 -20.51
C ARG A 65 -7.42 5.47 -19.94
N THR A 66 -7.16 4.19 -20.23
CA THR A 66 -8.04 3.10 -19.81
C THR A 66 -7.45 2.31 -18.64
N LYS A 67 -8.34 1.63 -17.92
CA LYS A 67 -7.93 0.66 -16.90
C LYS A 67 -7.02 -0.43 -17.48
N GLN A 68 -7.32 -0.87 -18.70
CA GLN A 68 -6.52 -1.90 -19.38
C GLN A 68 -5.07 -1.49 -19.57
N GLU A 69 -4.84 -0.25 -19.93
CA GLU A 69 -3.48 0.29 -20.05
C GLU A 69 -2.74 0.31 -18.73
N VAL A 70 -3.45 0.60 -17.63
CA VAL A 70 -2.86 0.53 -16.29
C VAL A 70 -2.48 -0.91 -15.94
N ASP A 71 -3.39 -1.85 -16.22
CA ASP A 71 -3.14 -3.27 -15.97
C ASP A 71 -1.96 -3.78 -16.80
N GLU A 72 -1.86 -3.33 -18.03
CA GLU A 72 -0.75 -3.70 -18.92
C GLU A 72 0.59 -3.20 -18.38
N VAL A 73 0.63 -1.99 -17.90
CA VAL A 73 1.83 -1.41 -17.27
C VAL A 73 2.24 -2.22 -16.05
N ILE A 74 1.29 -2.58 -15.20
CA ILE A 74 1.55 -3.38 -14.00
C ILE A 74 2.04 -4.77 -14.39
N THR A 75 1.40 -5.39 -15.35
CA THR A 75 1.79 -6.71 -15.86
C THR A 75 3.20 -6.68 -16.43
N TRP A 76 3.52 -5.67 -17.20
CA TRP A 76 4.86 -5.49 -17.75
C TRP A 76 5.91 -5.39 -16.65
N LEU A 77 5.61 -4.63 -15.61
CA LEU A 77 6.57 -4.39 -14.51
C LEU A 77 6.80 -5.64 -13.66
N THR A 78 5.73 -6.37 -13.34
CA THR A 78 5.75 -7.41 -12.31
C THR A 78 5.60 -8.84 -12.84
N GLY A 79 5.16 -8.98 -14.07
CA GLY A 79 4.88 -10.31 -14.65
C GLY A 79 3.59 -10.96 -14.16
N TYR A 80 2.75 -10.25 -13.41
CA TYR A 80 1.45 -10.78 -13.02
C TYR A 80 0.54 -10.89 -14.25
N SER A 81 -0.14 -12.03 -14.38
CA SER A 81 -1.22 -12.15 -15.38
C SER A 81 -2.45 -11.41 -14.84
N GLY A 82 -3.35 -11.06 -15.75
CA GLY A 82 -4.58 -10.35 -15.36
C GLY A 82 -5.35 -11.02 -14.23
N LYS A 83 -5.47 -12.35 -14.27
CA LYS A 83 -6.16 -13.12 -13.23
C LYS A 83 -5.44 -13.05 -11.89
N LYS A 84 -4.12 -13.16 -11.90
CA LYS A 84 -3.32 -13.06 -10.67
C LYS A 84 -3.34 -11.66 -10.10
N LEU A 85 -3.26 -10.67 -10.97
CA LEU A 85 -3.36 -9.27 -10.57
C LEU A 85 -4.70 -9.00 -9.89
N GLN A 86 -5.78 -9.49 -10.47
CA GLN A 86 -7.10 -9.33 -9.88
C GLN A 86 -7.18 -9.97 -8.49
N ARG A 87 -6.62 -11.17 -8.32
CA ARG A 87 -6.57 -11.81 -7.00
C ARG A 87 -5.83 -10.97 -5.97
N VAL A 88 -4.69 -10.44 -6.35
CA VAL A 88 -3.89 -9.59 -5.46
C VAL A 88 -4.71 -8.38 -4.99
N ILE A 89 -5.48 -7.80 -5.90
CA ILE A 89 -6.35 -6.67 -5.59
C ILE A 89 -7.46 -7.10 -4.63
N ASP A 90 -8.10 -8.22 -4.92
CA ASP A 90 -9.23 -8.72 -4.13
C ASP A 90 -8.79 -9.22 -2.73
N ASP A 91 -7.62 -9.82 -2.64
CA ASP A 91 -7.08 -10.35 -1.39
C ASP A 91 -6.54 -9.25 -0.46
N GLY A 92 -6.40 -8.04 -0.96
CA GLY A 92 -5.86 -6.96 -0.16
C GLY A 92 -4.37 -7.10 0.14
N THR A 93 -3.63 -7.76 -0.73
CA THR A 93 -2.18 -7.97 -0.59
C THR A 93 -1.45 -6.64 -0.47
N ASP A 94 -0.55 -6.51 0.49
CA ASP A 94 0.24 -5.31 0.67
C ASP A 94 1.35 -5.19 -0.40
N PHE A 95 1.95 -4.01 -0.50
CA PHE A 95 2.99 -3.76 -1.50
C PHE A 95 4.22 -4.63 -1.31
N GLU A 96 4.60 -4.90 -0.08
CA GLU A 96 5.75 -5.76 0.20
C GLU A 96 5.52 -7.17 -0.36
N THR A 97 4.38 -7.76 0.00
CA THR A 97 3.99 -9.09 -0.49
C THR A 97 3.75 -9.09 -1.99
N PHE A 98 3.17 -8.02 -2.51
CA PHE A 98 2.91 -7.87 -3.94
C PHE A 98 4.20 -7.99 -4.76
N PHE A 99 5.23 -7.27 -4.38
CA PHE A 99 6.50 -7.33 -5.09
C PHE A 99 7.31 -8.58 -4.77
N ALA A 100 7.18 -9.11 -3.55
CA ALA A 100 7.85 -10.35 -3.18
C ALA A 100 7.33 -11.55 -3.98
N ASN A 101 6.05 -11.55 -4.27
CA ASN A 101 5.40 -12.63 -5.03
C ASN A 101 5.30 -12.34 -6.53
N ALA A 102 5.85 -11.23 -6.99
CA ALA A 102 5.85 -10.91 -8.40
C ALA A 102 6.56 -12.02 -9.19
N PRO A 103 5.89 -12.63 -10.18
CA PRO A 103 6.46 -13.76 -10.91
C PRO A 103 7.79 -13.44 -11.56
N ARG A 104 7.91 -12.24 -12.11
CA ARG A 104 9.13 -11.83 -12.78
C ARG A 104 9.14 -10.32 -12.96
N LEU A 105 10.01 -9.64 -12.27
CA LEU A 105 10.24 -8.22 -12.53
C LEU A 105 10.88 -8.06 -13.89
N ASN A 106 10.44 -7.06 -14.63
CA ASN A 106 10.95 -6.84 -15.97
C ASN A 106 12.43 -6.42 -15.91
N PRO A 107 13.30 -7.04 -16.70
CA PRO A 107 14.72 -6.68 -16.70
C PRO A 107 15.00 -5.23 -17.13
N ASN A 108 14.07 -4.63 -17.86
CA ASN A 108 14.20 -3.26 -18.35
C ASN A 108 13.78 -2.19 -17.32
N ILE A 109 13.52 -2.59 -16.08
CA ILE A 109 13.16 -1.63 -15.02
C ILE A 109 14.23 -0.57 -14.81
N GLY A 110 15.50 -0.92 -15.04
CA GLY A 110 16.61 0.02 -14.95
C GLY A 110 16.54 1.17 -15.96
N LEU A 111 15.73 1.03 -17.00
CA LEU A 111 15.50 2.09 -17.99
C LEU A 111 14.46 3.11 -17.52
N ILE A 112 13.80 2.82 -16.42
CA ILE A 112 12.82 3.74 -15.83
C ILE A 112 13.61 4.79 -15.04
N THR A 113 13.63 6.00 -15.56
CA THR A 113 14.38 7.09 -14.95
C THR A 113 13.51 8.34 -14.85
N GLY A 114 13.95 9.28 -14.05
CA GLY A 114 13.27 10.56 -13.90
C GLY A 114 12.62 10.76 -12.55
N VAL A 115 11.84 11.83 -12.44
CA VAL A 115 11.24 12.25 -11.18
C VAL A 115 9.77 11.85 -11.14
N VAL A 116 9.34 11.33 -9.99
CA VAL A 116 7.94 11.09 -9.68
C VAL A 116 7.71 11.48 -8.21
N CYS A 117 6.66 12.22 -7.95
CA CYS A 117 6.35 12.72 -6.59
C CYS A 117 7.52 13.44 -5.92
N GLY A 118 8.31 14.17 -6.71
CA GLY A 118 9.45 14.92 -6.20
C GLY A 118 10.72 14.12 -5.93
N VAL A 119 10.73 12.84 -6.25
CA VAL A 119 11.87 11.94 -6.01
C VAL A 119 12.35 11.32 -7.32
N ARG A 120 13.66 11.25 -7.49
CA ARG A 120 14.23 10.55 -8.65
C ARG A 120 14.22 9.06 -8.36
N VAL A 121 13.64 8.30 -9.28
CA VAL A 121 13.47 6.85 -9.09
C VAL A 121 14.80 6.12 -9.02
N GLU A 122 15.80 6.59 -9.75
CA GLU A 122 17.13 6.00 -9.76
C GLU A 122 17.93 6.28 -8.49
N GLU A 123 17.51 7.24 -7.68
CA GLU A 123 18.21 7.63 -6.45
C GLU A 123 17.58 7.02 -5.20
N VAL A 124 16.53 6.24 -5.34
CA VAL A 124 15.86 5.62 -4.20
C VAL A 124 16.70 4.45 -3.68
N GLU A 125 17.14 4.56 -2.45
CA GLU A 125 18.03 3.56 -1.83
C GLU A 125 17.33 2.27 -1.46
N ASP A 126 16.11 2.35 -0.96
CA ASP A 126 15.33 1.19 -0.55
C ASP A 126 14.82 0.43 -1.77
N PRO A 127 15.20 -0.86 -1.95
CA PRO A 127 14.80 -1.63 -3.14
C PRO A 127 13.30 -1.74 -3.31
N LEU A 128 12.55 -1.91 -2.24
CA LEU A 128 11.10 -2.03 -2.30
C LEU A 128 10.47 -0.70 -2.67
N MET A 129 10.91 0.37 -2.03
CA MET A 129 10.46 1.71 -2.36
C MET A 129 10.77 2.06 -3.81
N GLN A 130 11.93 1.68 -4.29
CA GLN A 130 12.32 1.90 -5.68
C GLN A 130 11.35 1.23 -6.64
N LYS A 131 10.95 -0.02 -6.37
CA LYS A 131 9.96 -0.73 -7.18
C LYS A 131 8.61 -0.02 -7.18
N ILE A 132 8.19 0.47 -6.02
CA ILE A 132 6.95 1.24 -5.90
C ILE A 132 7.05 2.53 -6.74
N ARG A 133 8.19 3.19 -6.67
CA ARG A 133 8.41 4.42 -7.45
C ARG A 133 8.47 4.17 -8.96
N TYR A 134 8.99 3.03 -9.36
CA TYR A 134 8.91 2.62 -10.77
C TYR A 134 7.46 2.52 -11.22
N LEU A 135 6.62 1.89 -10.43
CA LEU A 135 5.20 1.77 -10.74
C LEU A 135 4.53 3.15 -10.81
N ASP A 136 4.77 3.99 -9.81
CA ASP A 136 4.26 5.36 -9.79
C ASP A 136 4.68 6.13 -11.03
N LYS A 137 5.93 5.98 -11.43
CA LYS A 137 6.49 6.66 -12.61
C LYS A 137 5.81 6.20 -13.90
N LEU A 138 5.62 4.90 -14.05
CA LEU A 138 4.96 4.35 -15.23
C LEU A 138 3.52 4.84 -15.36
N VAL A 139 2.79 4.85 -14.24
CA VAL A 139 1.42 5.37 -14.22
C VAL A 139 1.39 6.88 -14.49
N ASP A 140 2.36 7.61 -13.98
CA ASP A 140 2.48 9.05 -14.24
C ASP A 140 2.75 9.34 -15.72
N GLU A 141 3.63 8.57 -16.34
CA GLU A 141 3.90 8.69 -17.77
C GLU A 141 2.67 8.36 -18.62
N LEU A 142 1.93 7.34 -18.22
CA LEU A 142 0.66 6.97 -18.84
C LEU A 142 -0.33 8.14 -18.76
N ALA A 143 -0.49 8.71 -17.56
CA ALA A 143 -1.37 9.86 -17.34
C ALA A 143 -0.95 11.10 -18.12
N ARG A 144 0.35 11.24 -18.41
CA ARG A 144 0.87 12.34 -19.21
C ARG A 144 0.67 12.15 -20.71
N GLY A 145 0.10 11.05 -21.13
CA GLY A 145 -0.20 10.80 -22.52
C GLY A 145 0.93 10.19 -23.33
N LYS A 146 1.95 9.63 -22.66
CA LYS A 146 3.00 8.90 -23.37
C LYS A 146 2.43 7.66 -24.03
N LYS A 147 3.00 7.29 -25.17
CA LYS A 147 2.62 6.06 -25.85
C LYS A 147 3.06 4.84 -25.05
N MET A 148 2.26 3.78 -25.09
CA MET A 148 2.57 2.55 -24.36
C MET A 148 3.96 2.02 -24.70
N GLU A 149 4.35 2.06 -25.96
CA GLU A 149 5.68 1.64 -26.42
C GLU A 149 6.79 2.37 -25.70
N SER A 150 6.62 3.66 -25.45
CA SER A 150 7.61 4.47 -24.75
C SER A 150 7.61 4.21 -23.24
N ILE A 151 6.46 3.85 -22.69
CA ILE A 151 6.31 3.55 -21.28
C ILE A 151 6.94 2.19 -20.97
N LEU A 152 6.67 1.20 -21.80
CA LEU A 152 7.10 -0.17 -21.60
C LEU A 152 8.57 -0.43 -21.96
N ARG A 153 9.23 0.51 -22.58
CA ARG A 153 10.67 0.51 -22.85
C ARG A 153 11.23 -0.84 -23.33
N GLY A 154 10.77 -1.30 -24.45
CA GLY A 154 11.24 -2.53 -25.07
C GLY A 154 10.16 -3.54 -25.30
#